data_ffff7223a865ef1c855ac31407666383
#
_entry.id   ffff7223a865ef1c855ac31407666383
#
_cell.length_a   1.000
_cell.length_b   1.000
_cell.length_c   1.000
_cell.angle_alpha   90.00
_cell.angle_beta   90.00
_cell.angle_gamma   90.00
#
_symmetry.space_group_name_H-M   'P 1'
#
loop_
_entity.id
_entity.type
_entity.pdbx_description
1 polymer ?
#
loop_
_entity_poly.entity_id
_entity_poly.type
_entity_poly.pdbx_seq_one_letter_code
_entity_poly.pdbx_strand_id
1 'polypeptide(L)'
;MKQKKFYSTQLLLLAAIALFFSCGSKKQASHYSVQDEISEKLAEYKTAGWQIQGSSRTLRGVLSSVIDRLNENPDLVEVTGTANNFAVVSIGKEAAAANASNRYAATATRLVKGAIDSDVQLSQALGTERDNLYAAYSSTVERLIRGDLKEAYTLVRNRQDGKLDCEIHYLIDEVKAQASREAAMKKALDNVDLDQKYADKIREHVNKRPDIE
;
A
#
# COMPACT_ATOMS: atom_id res chain seq x y z
N MET A 1 4.09 59.96 -46.91
CA MET A 1 3.14 59.79 -45.79
C MET A 1 2.31 58.53 -45.95
N LYS A 2 2.84 57.32 -45.93
CA LYS A 2 2.05 56.06 -46.04
C LYS A 2 2.47 54.91 -45.09
N GLN A 3 3.35 55.17 -44.11
CA GLN A 3 3.84 54.11 -43.21
C GLN A 3 3.21 54.07 -41.79
N LYS A 4 2.41 55.06 -41.40
CA LYS A 4 1.85 55.11 -40.03
C LYS A 4 0.54 54.34 -39.81
N LYS A 5 -0.08 53.79 -40.86
CA LYS A 5 -1.36 53.03 -40.73
C LYS A 5 -1.15 51.51 -40.57
N PHE A 6 0.02 50.99 -40.85
CA PHE A 6 0.28 49.53 -40.80
C PHE A 6 0.56 49.03 -39.38
N TYR A 7 1.14 49.82 -38.51
CA TYR A 7 1.46 49.44 -37.14
C TYR A 7 0.24 49.42 -36.20
N SER A 8 -0.82 50.19 -36.52
CA SER A 8 -2.03 50.23 -35.69
C SER A 8 -2.87 48.97 -35.80
N THR A 9 -2.92 48.35 -36.96
CA THR A 9 -3.65 47.10 -37.18
C THR A 9 -2.97 45.85 -36.62
N GLN A 10 -1.61 45.86 -36.62
CA GLN A 10 -0.86 44.74 -36.01
C GLN A 10 -0.90 44.77 -34.47
N LEU A 11 -0.94 45.97 -33.88
CA LEU A 11 -1.03 46.10 -32.42
C LEU A 11 -2.39 45.64 -31.88
N LEU A 12 -3.49 45.85 -32.64
CA LEU A 12 -4.81 45.38 -32.30
C LEU A 12 -4.98 43.85 -32.43
N LEU A 13 -4.26 43.24 -33.36
CA LEU A 13 -4.30 41.79 -33.54
C LEU A 13 -3.52 41.06 -32.43
N LEU A 14 -2.44 41.65 -31.91
CA LEU A 14 -1.66 41.10 -30.79
C LEU A 14 -2.41 41.21 -29.45
N ALA A 15 -3.25 42.24 -29.26
CA ALA A 15 -4.06 42.41 -28.07
C ALA A 15 -5.25 41.41 -28.03
N ALA A 16 -5.76 40.96 -29.18
CA ALA A 16 -6.85 39.98 -29.24
C ALA A 16 -6.38 38.55 -28.95
N ILE A 17 -5.13 38.20 -29.20
CA ILE A 17 -4.57 36.87 -28.91
C ILE A 17 -4.30 36.68 -27.43
N ALA A 18 -4.01 37.74 -26.67
CA ALA A 18 -3.76 37.66 -25.23
C ALA A 18 -5.00 37.36 -24.40
N LEU A 19 -6.21 37.52 -24.93
CA LEU A 19 -7.46 37.26 -24.20
C LEU A 19 -7.94 35.80 -24.28
N PHE A 20 -7.36 34.97 -25.15
CA PHE A 20 -7.74 33.55 -25.26
C PHE A 20 -6.95 32.58 -24.38
N PHE A 21 -5.88 33.02 -23.72
CA PHE A 21 -5.10 32.16 -22.85
C PHE A 21 -5.49 32.21 -21.35
N SER A 22 -6.58 32.90 -21.00
CA SER A 22 -7.03 33.00 -19.60
C SER A 22 -8.26 32.11 -19.30
N CYS A 23 -8.40 30.97 -19.97
CA CYS A 23 -9.27 29.89 -19.52
C CYS A 23 -8.40 28.80 -18.91
N GLY A 24 -7.73 29.11 -17.82
CA GLY A 24 -7.26 28.12 -16.87
C GLY A 24 -8.49 27.41 -16.30
N SER A 25 -8.86 26.29 -16.89
CA SER A 25 -9.76 25.32 -16.26
C SER A 25 -9.12 24.96 -14.93
N LYS A 26 -9.50 25.65 -13.85
CA LYS A 26 -9.37 25.11 -12.51
C LYS A 26 -10.12 23.79 -12.58
N LYS A 27 -9.40 22.66 -12.73
CA LYS A 27 -9.92 21.35 -12.37
C LYS A 27 -10.41 21.56 -10.94
N GLN A 28 -11.71 21.69 -10.79
CA GLN A 28 -12.38 21.61 -9.52
C GLN A 28 -12.01 20.21 -9.03
N ALA A 29 -11.03 20.15 -8.12
CA ALA A 29 -10.76 18.92 -7.36
C ALA A 29 -12.12 18.61 -6.73
N SER A 30 -12.80 17.57 -7.22
CA SER A 30 -14.01 17.07 -6.60
C SER A 30 -13.66 16.81 -5.16
N HIS A 31 -14.31 17.47 -4.25
CA HIS A 31 -14.16 17.26 -2.82
C HIS A 31 -14.78 15.89 -2.54
N TYR A 32 -13.99 14.83 -2.85
CA TYR A 32 -14.37 13.46 -2.57
C TYR A 32 -14.42 13.34 -1.04
N SER A 33 -15.60 13.22 -0.50
CA SER A 33 -15.78 13.16 0.94
C SER A 33 -15.57 11.73 1.44
N VAL A 34 -15.16 11.58 2.69
CA VAL A 34 -15.10 10.27 3.37
C VAL A 34 -16.43 9.52 3.24
N GLN A 35 -17.56 10.23 3.22
CA GLN A 35 -18.87 9.62 3.04
C GLN A 35 -19.11 9.07 1.63
N ASP A 36 -18.52 9.70 0.61
CA ASP A 36 -18.58 9.21 -0.76
C ASP A 36 -17.76 7.92 -0.89
N GLU A 37 -16.56 7.89 -0.32
CA GLU A 37 -15.70 6.70 -0.27
C GLU A 37 -16.38 5.52 0.43
N ILE A 38 -16.97 5.74 1.60
CA ILE A 38 -17.73 4.71 2.32
C ILE A 38 -18.90 4.21 1.48
N SER A 39 -19.59 5.10 0.80
CA SER A 39 -20.76 4.75 0.00
C SER A 39 -20.37 3.94 -1.24
N GLU A 40 -19.26 4.25 -1.87
CA GLU A 40 -18.70 3.50 -2.99
C GLU A 40 -18.26 2.09 -2.56
N LYS A 41 -17.46 1.96 -1.51
CA LYS A 41 -17.05 0.66 -0.96
C LYS A 41 -18.25 -0.20 -0.55
N LEU A 42 -19.28 0.39 0.04
CA LEU A 42 -20.51 -0.34 0.41
C LEU A 42 -21.26 -0.85 -0.82
N ALA A 43 -21.34 -0.04 -1.89
CA ALA A 43 -21.99 -0.46 -3.14
C ALA A 43 -21.21 -1.59 -3.81
N GLU A 44 -19.88 -1.51 -3.83
CA GLU A 44 -18.99 -2.55 -4.32
C GLU A 44 -19.17 -3.86 -3.56
N TYR A 45 -19.06 -3.85 -2.23
CA TYR A 45 -19.20 -5.04 -1.41
C TYR A 45 -20.59 -5.66 -1.54
N LYS A 46 -21.65 -4.84 -1.58
CA LYS A 46 -23.00 -5.32 -1.79
C LYS A 46 -23.19 -6.00 -3.14
N THR A 47 -22.67 -5.38 -4.21
CA THR A 47 -22.75 -5.91 -5.57
C THR A 47 -21.97 -7.22 -5.70
N ALA A 48 -20.81 -7.31 -5.05
CA ALA A 48 -19.97 -8.50 -5.03
C ALA A 48 -20.48 -9.60 -4.08
N GLY A 49 -21.53 -9.34 -3.30
CA GLY A 49 -22.14 -10.32 -2.37
C GLY A 49 -21.37 -10.51 -1.06
N TRP A 50 -20.48 -9.59 -0.71
CA TRP A 50 -19.74 -9.62 0.54
C TRP A 50 -20.64 -9.27 1.74
N GLN A 51 -20.42 -9.96 2.84
CA GLN A 51 -21.13 -9.77 4.10
C GLN A 51 -20.12 -9.66 5.25
N ILE A 52 -20.36 -8.74 6.19
CA ILE A 52 -19.52 -8.64 7.37
C ILE A 52 -19.70 -9.86 8.27
N GLN A 53 -18.60 -10.41 8.75
CA GLN A 53 -18.56 -11.59 9.59
C GLN A 53 -18.12 -11.25 11.02
N GLY A 54 -18.87 -11.76 12.01
CA GLY A 54 -18.45 -11.69 13.42
C GLY A 54 -18.53 -10.30 14.05
N SER A 55 -19.25 -9.34 13.45
CA SER A 55 -19.43 -8.00 13.98
C SER A 55 -20.90 -7.75 14.35
N SER A 56 -21.12 -7.11 15.49
CA SER A 56 -22.43 -6.57 15.88
C SER A 56 -22.73 -5.20 15.23
N ARG A 57 -21.72 -4.59 14.58
CA ARG A 57 -21.85 -3.30 13.89
C ARG A 57 -22.23 -3.52 12.43
N THR A 58 -22.87 -2.51 11.83
CA THR A 58 -23.10 -2.50 10.38
C THR A 58 -21.78 -2.31 9.63
N LEU A 59 -21.70 -2.81 8.40
CA LEU A 59 -20.52 -2.63 7.55
C LEU A 59 -20.18 -1.12 7.37
N ARG A 60 -21.21 -0.26 7.20
CA ARG A 60 -21.00 1.20 7.14
C ARG A 60 -20.31 1.74 8.40
N GLY A 61 -20.77 1.34 9.57
CA GLY A 61 -20.19 1.80 10.84
C GLY A 61 -18.76 1.29 11.07
N VAL A 62 -18.45 0.09 10.56
CA VAL A 62 -17.08 -0.44 10.62
C VAL A 62 -16.17 0.30 9.66
N LEU A 63 -16.57 0.52 8.41
CA LEU A 63 -15.80 1.27 7.42
C LEU A 63 -15.51 2.71 7.91
N SER A 64 -16.55 3.41 8.44
CA SER A 64 -16.35 4.75 9.02
C SER A 64 -15.28 4.71 10.12
N SER A 65 -15.39 3.79 11.07
CA SER A 65 -14.42 3.68 12.18
C SER A 65 -13.00 3.37 11.71
N VAL A 66 -12.83 2.59 10.64
CA VAL A 66 -11.51 2.27 10.09
C VAL A 66 -10.91 3.50 9.40
N ILE A 67 -11.69 4.19 8.55
CA ILE A 67 -11.25 5.39 7.85
C ILE A 67 -10.91 6.51 8.86
N ASP A 68 -11.74 6.71 9.89
CA ASP A 68 -11.47 7.69 10.94
C ASP A 68 -10.12 7.39 11.62
N ARG A 69 -9.86 6.13 11.97
CA ARG A 69 -8.58 5.72 12.59
C ARG A 69 -7.36 5.92 11.68
N LEU A 70 -7.51 5.65 10.39
CA LEU A 70 -6.44 5.88 9.41
C LEU A 70 -6.15 7.37 9.23
N ASN A 71 -7.19 8.21 9.25
CA ASN A 71 -7.05 9.67 9.14
C ASN A 71 -6.46 10.29 10.42
N GLU A 72 -6.79 9.75 11.58
CA GLU A 72 -6.30 10.24 12.89
C GLU A 72 -4.84 9.82 13.15
N ASN A 73 -4.42 8.69 12.60
CA ASN A 73 -3.08 8.17 12.82
C ASN A 73 -2.38 7.84 11.48
N PRO A 74 -1.48 8.70 11.01
CA PRO A 74 -0.76 8.51 9.74
C PRO A 74 0.20 7.31 9.76
N ASP A 75 0.52 6.78 10.94
CA ASP A 75 1.36 5.59 11.07
C ASP A 75 0.57 4.28 10.94
N LEU A 76 -0.76 4.35 10.90
CA LEU A 76 -1.58 3.18 10.58
C LEU A 76 -1.65 2.96 9.08
N VAL A 77 -1.56 1.70 8.67
CA VAL A 77 -1.72 1.24 7.29
C VAL A 77 -2.73 0.11 7.27
N GLU A 78 -3.58 0.09 6.26
CA GLU A 78 -4.47 -1.03 6.00
C GLU A 78 -3.77 -2.08 5.13
N VAL A 79 -3.88 -3.34 5.56
CA VAL A 79 -3.36 -4.50 4.81
C VAL A 79 -4.49 -5.51 4.64
N THR A 80 -4.80 -5.85 3.40
CA THR A 80 -5.87 -6.80 3.09
C THR A 80 -5.31 -8.18 2.79
N GLY A 81 -5.86 -9.18 3.44
CA GLY A 81 -5.60 -10.59 3.14
C GLY A 81 -6.83 -11.28 2.58
N THR A 82 -6.64 -12.12 1.58
CA THR A 82 -7.73 -12.84 0.91
C THR A 82 -7.51 -14.34 0.94
N ALA A 83 -8.60 -15.10 1.04
CA ALA A 83 -8.61 -16.54 0.85
C ALA A 83 -9.88 -16.94 0.09
N ASN A 84 -9.74 -17.87 -0.84
CA ASN A 84 -10.82 -18.27 -1.71
C ASN A 84 -11.06 -19.78 -1.62
N ASN A 85 -12.32 -20.19 -1.87
CA ASN A 85 -12.65 -21.59 -2.11
C ASN A 85 -12.49 -22.51 -0.89
N PHE A 86 -12.96 -22.09 0.28
CA PHE A 86 -12.89 -22.90 1.51
C PHE A 86 -14.30 -23.29 2.02
N ALA A 87 -14.35 -24.33 2.84
CA ALA A 87 -15.61 -24.85 3.38
C ALA A 87 -15.96 -24.25 4.76
N VAL A 88 -14.96 -23.75 5.50
CA VAL A 88 -15.13 -23.31 6.91
C VAL A 88 -14.48 -21.94 7.10
N VAL A 89 -15.23 -21.00 7.67
CA VAL A 89 -14.79 -19.61 7.86
C VAL A 89 -13.45 -19.49 8.61
N SER A 90 -13.22 -20.30 9.64
CA SER A 90 -11.96 -20.27 10.40
C SER A 90 -10.74 -20.58 9.56
N ILE A 91 -10.84 -21.57 8.65
CA ILE A 91 -9.77 -21.92 7.72
C ILE A 91 -9.51 -20.76 6.74
N GLY A 92 -10.59 -20.15 6.22
CA GLY A 92 -10.48 -19.00 5.36
C GLY A 92 -9.83 -17.80 6.04
N LYS A 93 -10.17 -17.54 7.30
CA LYS A 93 -9.55 -16.48 8.11
C LYS A 93 -8.05 -16.72 8.30
N GLU A 94 -7.66 -17.94 8.62
CA GLU A 94 -6.24 -18.27 8.82
C GLU A 94 -5.42 -18.13 7.52
N ALA A 95 -5.96 -18.60 6.42
CA ALA A 95 -5.35 -18.43 5.09
C ALA A 95 -5.28 -16.96 4.67
N ALA A 96 -6.31 -16.15 4.93
CA ALA A 96 -6.31 -14.72 4.67
C ALA A 96 -5.28 -13.97 5.53
N ALA A 97 -5.12 -14.34 6.81
CA ALA A 97 -4.09 -13.78 7.68
C ALA A 97 -2.67 -14.07 7.16
N ALA A 98 -2.44 -15.31 6.72
CA ALA A 98 -1.17 -15.69 6.10
C ALA A 98 -0.92 -14.91 4.80
N ASN A 99 -1.94 -14.73 3.97
CA ASN A 99 -1.86 -13.93 2.75
C ASN A 99 -1.52 -12.46 3.05
N ALA A 100 -2.16 -11.82 4.05
CA ALA A 100 -1.87 -10.45 4.45
C ALA A 100 -0.41 -10.27 4.88
N SER A 101 0.09 -11.14 5.76
CA SER A 101 1.48 -11.08 6.22
C SER A 101 2.49 -11.31 5.08
N ASN A 102 2.17 -12.21 4.15
CA ASN A 102 2.99 -12.47 2.97
C ASN A 102 3.03 -11.26 2.02
N ARG A 103 1.87 -10.62 1.74
CA ARG A 103 1.82 -9.41 0.92
C ARG A 103 2.67 -8.29 1.52
N TYR A 104 2.57 -8.05 2.81
CA TYR A 104 3.40 -7.07 3.50
C TYR A 104 4.89 -7.40 3.35
N ALA A 105 5.28 -8.64 3.66
CA ALA A 105 6.67 -9.09 3.57
C ALA A 105 7.22 -9.01 2.14
N ALA A 106 6.42 -9.36 1.13
CA ALA A 106 6.80 -9.26 -0.27
C ALA A 106 7.05 -7.80 -0.70
N THR A 107 6.20 -6.86 -0.24
CA THR A 107 6.37 -5.44 -0.54
C THR A 107 7.60 -4.87 0.16
N ALA A 108 7.81 -5.18 1.44
CA ALA A 108 9.02 -4.78 2.17
C ALA A 108 10.29 -5.35 1.54
N THR A 109 10.26 -6.62 1.10
CA THR A 109 11.39 -7.27 0.43
C THR A 109 11.67 -6.63 -0.93
N ARG A 110 10.64 -6.26 -1.69
CA ARG A 110 10.78 -5.57 -2.98
C ARG A 110 11.50 -4.24 -2.84
N LEU A 111 11.21 -3.47 -1.80
CA LEU A 111 11.91 -2.20 -1.51
C LEU A 111 13.39 -2.42 -1.23
N VAL A 112 13.73 -3.37 -0.36
CA VAL A 112 15.12 -3.69 -0.04
C VAL A 112 15.85 -4.22 -1.27
N LYS A 113 15.22 -5.15 -2.00
CA LYS A 113 15.76 -5.70 -3.25
C LYS A 113 16.05 -4.60 -4.27
N GLY A 114 15.08 -3.71 -4.53
CA GLY A 114 15.26 -2.60 -5.46
C GLY A 114 16.39 -1.66 -5.06
N ALA A 115 16.56 -1.40 -3.76
CA ALA A 115 17.66 -0.58 -3.25
C ALA A 115 19.02 -1.25 -3.43
N ILE A 116 19.14 -2.54 -3.12
CA ILE A 116 20.39 -3.30 -3.29
C ILE A 116 20.74 -3.47 -4.77
N ASP A 117 19.76 -3.83 -5.61
CA ASP A 117 20.00 -4.07 -7.04
C ASP A 117 20.36 -2.77 -7.80
N SER A 118 19.91 -1.62 -7.32
CA SER A 118 20.29 -0.30 -7.87
C SER A 118 21.67 0.18 -7.42
N ASP A 119 22.24 -0.42 -6.39
CA ASP A 119 23.57 -0.10 -5.88
C ASP A 119 24.59 -1.15 -6.32
N VAL A 120 25.42 -0.77 -7.30
CA VAL A 120 26.41 -1.68 -7.88
C VAL A 120 27.38 -2.24 -6.83
N GLN A 121 27.78 -1.43 -5.83
CA GLN A 121 28.71 -1.87 -4.80
C GLN A 121 28.08 -2.90 -3.86
N LEU A 122 26.82 -2.65 -3.43
CA LEU A 122 26.05 -3.59 -2.60
C LEU A 122 25.78 -4.88 -3.35
N SER A 123 25.35 -4.76 -4.60
CA SER A 123 25.06 -5.92 -5.46
C SER A 123 26.28 -6.80 -5.68
N GLN A 124 27.47 -6.20 -5.90
CA GLN A 124 28.72 -6.94 -6.04
C GLN A 124 29.21 -7.54 -4.73
N ALA A 125 29.11 -6.79 -3.62
CA ALA A 125 29.53 -7.27 -2.30
C ALA A 125 28.76 -8.49 -1.83
N LEU A 126 27.44 -8.52 -2.11
CA LEU A 126 26.59 -9.68 -1.78
C LEU A 126 26.80 -10.87 -2.74
N GLY A 127 27.13 -10.60 -3.99
CA GLY A 127 27.35 -11.66 -4.98
C GLY A 127 26.22 -12.69 -5.04
N THR A 128 26.55 -13.95 -4.80
CA THR A 128 25.61 -15.08 -4.80
C THR A 128 24.73 -15.16 -3.55
N GLU A 129 25.06 -14.45 -2.46
CA GLU A 129 24.30 -14.47 -1.22
C GLU A 129 23.03 -13.60 -1.22
N ARG A 130 22.81 -12.79 -2.28
CA ARG A 130 21.67 -11.90 -2.40
C ARG A 130 20.32 -12.60 -2.25
N ASP A 131 20.14 -13.71 -2.95
CA ASP A 131 18.86 -14.42 -2.95
C ASP A 131 18.60 -15.06 -1.60
N ASN A 132 19.64 -15.57 -0.93
CA ASN A 132 19.57 -16.10 0.44
C ASN A 132 19.17 -14.98 1.43
N LEU A 133 19.78 -13.80 1.31
CA LEU A 133 19.44 -12.63 2.12
C LEU A 133 17.96 -12.24 1.94
N TYR A 134 17.48 -12.13 0.70
CA TYR A 134 16.10 -11.77 0.41
C TYR A 134 15.11 -12.81 0.94
N ALA A 135 15.38 -14.08 0.75
CA ALA A 135 14.54 -15.17 1.25
C ALA A 135 14.48 -15.20 2.78
N ALA A 136 15.61 -15.06 3.46
CA ALA A 136 15.70 -15.02 4.91
C ALA A 136 14.99 -13.80 5.50
N TYR A 137 15.18 -12.63 4.88
CA TYR A 137 14.51 -11.40 5.26
C TYR A 137 12.99 -11.52 5.10
N SER A 138 12.52 -11.90 3.91
CA SER A 138 11.09 -12.05 3.59
C SER A 138 10.38 -12.99 4.56
N SER A 139 10.92 -14.19 4.76
CA SER A 139 10.36 -15.20 5.68
C SER A 139 10.31 -14.70 7.13
N THR A 140 11.33 -13.96 7.56
CA THR A 140 11.37 -13.42 8.92
C THR A 140 10.39 -12.27 9.10
N VAL A 141 10.29 -11.35 8.12
CA VAL A 141 9.29 -10.27 8.11
C VAL A 141 7.89 -10.85 8.18
N GLU A 142 7.54 -11.80 7.29
CA GLU A 142 6.21 -12.44 7.28
C GLU A 142 5.82 -12.97 8.66
N ARG A 143 6.73 -13.66 9.33
CA ARG A 143 6.49 -14.22 10.65
C ARG A 143 6.28 -13.16 11.73
N LEU A 144 7.11 -12.10 11.75
CA LEU A 144 7.04 -11.05 12.76
C LEU A 144 5.80 -10.17 12.54
N ILE A 145 5.54 -9.78 11.31
CA ILE A 145 4.39 -8.94 10.94
C ILE A 145 3.06 -9.60 11.27
N ARG A 146 2.95 -10.92 11.17
CA ARG A 146 1.73 -11.63 11.55
C ARG A 146 1.28 -11.32 12.99
N GLY A 147 2.22 -11.09 13.91
CA GLY A 147 1.92 -10.68 15.28
C GLY A 147 1.47 -9.22 15.43
N ASP A 148 1.82 -8.37 14.48
CA ASP A 148 1.51 -6.93 14.48
C ASP A 148 0.18 -6.61 13.76
N LEU A 149 -0.35 -7.54 12.95
CA LEU A 149 -1.64 -7.39 12.28
C LEU A 149 -2.78 -7.34 13.29
N LYS A 150 -3.59 -6.28 13.23
CA LYS A 150 -4.80 -6.13 14.05
C LYS A 150 -6.02 -6.18 13.15
N GLU A 151 -6.84 -7.25 13.29
CA GLU A 151 -8.06 -7.39 12.52
C GLU A 151 -8.97 -6.18 12.76
N ALA A 152 -9.31 -5.48 11.67
CA ALA A 152 -10.26 -4.39 11.67
C ALA A 152 -11.67 -4.91 11.36
N TYR A 153 -11.80 -5.70 10.30
CA TYR A 153 -13.03 -6.40 9.96
C TYR A 153 -12.77 -7.57 9.00
N THR A 154 -13.73 -8.47 8.97
CA THR A 154 -13.73 -9.65 8.08
C THR A 154 -14.99 -9.63 7.22
N LEU A 155 -14.80 -9.86 5.93
CA LEU A 155 -15.87 -10.07 4.96
C LEU A 155 -15.86 -11.53 4.49
N VAL A 156 -17.05 -12.08 4.31
CA VAL A 156 -17.25 -13.43 3.76
C VAL A 156 -18.26 -13.37 2.63
N ARG A 157 -18.04 -14.13 1.59
CA ARG A 157 -18.92 -14.25 0.44
C ARG A 157 -19.22 -15.71 0.16
N ASN A 158 -20.52 -16.03 0.01
CA ASN A 158 -20.95 -17.35 -0.45
C ASN A 158 -20.73 -17.47 -1.97
N ARG A 159 -20.16 -18.58 -2.38
CA ARG A 159 -19.98 -18.96 -3.79
C ARG A 159 -21.15 -19.85 -4.24
N GLN A 160 -21.34 -19.92 -5.56
CA GLN A 160 -22.38 -20.78 -6.14
C GLN A 160 -22.16 -22.28 -5.91
N ASP A 161 -20.90 -22.69 -5.69
CA ASP A 161 -20.51 -24.08 -5.40
C ASP A 161 -20.65 -24.46 -3.92
N GLY A 162 -21.27 -23.61 -3.10
CA GLY A 162 -21.48 -23.82 -1.66
C GLY A 162 -20.24 -23.57 -0.80
N LYS A 163 -19.14 -23.11 -1.40
CA LYS A 163 -17.94 -22.70 -0.70
C LYS A 163 -17.95 -21.21 -0.38
N LEU A 164 -16.92 -20.76 0.32
CA LEU A 164 -16.79 -19.41 0.82
C LEU A 164 -15.54 -18.76 0.29
N ASP A 165 -15.57 -17.44 0.09
CA ASP A 165 -14.41 -16.58 -0.01
C ASP A 165 -14.34 -15.68 1.23
N CYS A 166 -13.13 -15.31 1.65
CA CYS A 166 -12.87 -14.47 2.81
C CYS A 166 -11.93 -13.35 2.44
N GLU A 167 -12.24 -12.16 2.95
CA GLU A 167 -11.37 -11.00 2.88
C GLU A 167 -11.28 -10.42 4.29
N ILE A 168 -10.05 -10.22 4.78
CA ILE A 168 -9.82 -9.65 6.09
C ILE A 168 -8.98 -8.38 5.92
N HIS A 169 -9.46 -7.32 6.53
CA HIS A 169 -8.78 -6.06 6.60
C HIS A 169 -8.08 -5.93 7.95
N TYR A 170 -6.79 -5.72 7.91
CA TYR A 170 -5.94 -5.53 9.07
C TYR A 170 -5.43 -4.10 9.11
N LEU A 171 -5.27 -3.56 10.31
CA LEU A 171 -4.48 -2.37 10.55
C LEU A 171 -3.14 -2.78 11.15
N ILE A 172 -2.08 -2.18 10.64
CA ILE A 172 -0.72 -2.34 11.12
C ILE A 172 -0.17 -0.96 11.53
N ASP A 173 0.51 -0.92 12.66
CA ASP A 173 1.23 0.25 13.13
C ASP A 173 2.64 0.22 12.49
N GLU A 174 2.93 1.14 11.57
CA GLU A 174 4.17 1.18 10.82
C GLU A 174 5.41 1.41 11.68
N VAL A 175 5.28 2.06 12.83
CA VAL A 175 6.40 2.20 13.78
C VAL A 175 6.80 0.82 14.33
N LYS A 176 5.82 -0.01 14.69
CA LYS A 176 6.08 -1.40 15.13
C LYS A 176 6.54 -2.29 13.98
N ALA A 177 5.91 -2.14 12.83
CA ALA A 177 6.29 -2.89 11.64
C ALA A 177 7.72 -2.57 11.18
N GLN A 178 8.17 -1.32 11.32
CA GLN A 178 9.56 -0.94 11.08
C GLN A 178 10.51 -1.70 12.01
N ALA A 179 10.21 -1.74 13.31
CA ALA A 179 11.03 -2.50 14.27
C ALA A 179 11.10 -4.00 13.91
N SER A 180 9.96 -4.58 13.44
CA SER A 180 9.92 -5.95 12.96
C SER A 180 10.76 -6.16 11.69
N ARG A 181 10.76 -5.21 10.75
CA ARG A 181 11.61 -5.23 9.55
C ARG A 181 13.09 -5.12 9.90
N GLU A 182 13.47 -4.23 10.82
CA GLU A 182 14.84 -4.06 11.30
C GLU A 182 15.36 -5.35 11.97
N ALA A 183 14.55 -5.95 12.84
CA ALA A 183 14.89 -7.22 13.49
C ALA A 183 15.05 -8.36 12.47
N ALA A 184 14.20 -8.39 11.44
CA ALA A 184 14.28 -9.36 10.36
C ALA A 184 15.55 -9.18 9.52
N MET A 185 15.92 -7.95 9.18
CA MET A 185 17.14 -7.65 8.43
C MET A 185 18.39 -7.98 9.21
N LYS A 186 18.42 -7.63 10.50
CA LYS A 186 19.53 -8.03 11.37
C LYS A 186 19.76 -9.52 11.32
N LYS A 187 18.68 -10.30 11.52
CA LYS A 187 18.75 -11.78 11.48
C LYS A 187 19.17 -12.32 10.12
N ALA A 188 18.72 -11.70 9.02
CA ALA A 188 19.10 -12.12 7.67
C ALA A 188 20.58 -11.85 7.41
N LEU A 189 21.11 -10.72 7.86
CA LEU A 189 22.53 -10.35 7.72
C LEU A 189 23.47 -11.21 8.57
N ASP A 190 23.00 -11.70 9.74
CA ASP A 190 23.82 -12.58 10.61
C ASP A 190 24.23 -13.90 9.91
N ASN A 191 23.59 -14.26 8.79
CA ASN A 191 23.87 -15.45 8.01
C ASN A 191 24.64 -15.17 6.70
N VAL A 192 25.08 -13.92 6.49
CA VAL A 192 25.78 -13.50 5.27
C VAL A 192 27.15 -12.96 5.64
N ASP A 193 28.18 -13.44 4.97
CA ASP A 193 29.55 -12.91 5.13
C ASP A 193 29.67 -11.57 4.37
N LEU A 194 29.45 -10.46 5.07
CA LEU A 194 29.40 -9.13 4.50
C LEU A 194 30.09 -8.11 5.40
N ASP A 195 30.94 -7.26 4.80
CA ASP A 195 31.55 -6.13 5.50
C ASP A 195 30.50 -5.26 6.18
N GLN A 196 30.80 -4.82 7.43
CA GLN A 196 29.90 -4.01 8.27
C GLN A 196 29.37 -2.76 7.57
N LYS A 197 30.21 -2.06 6.79
CA LYS A 197 29.80 -0.87 6.02
C LYS A 197 28.65 -1.13 5.03
N TYR A 198 28.64 -2.31 4.40
CA TYR A 198 27.57 -2.71 3.48
C TYR A 198 26.33 -3.17 4.25
N ALA A 199 26.51 -3.88 5.35
CA ALA A 199 25.41 -4.25 6.25
C ALA A 199 24.67 -3.02 6.78
N ASP A 200 25.38 -1.97 7.21
CA ASP A 200 24.78 -0.73 7.67
C ASP A 200 24.02 0.00 6.57
N LYS A 201 24.57 0.03 5.34
CA LYS A 201 23.90 0.60 4.18
C LYS A 201 22.61 -0.13 3.82
N ILE A 202 22.57 -1.46 3.93
CA ILE A 202 21.36 -2.24 3.72
C ILE A 202 20.30 -1.92 4.79
N ARG A 203 20.70 -1.77 6.07
CA ARG A 203 19.77 -1.42 7.16
C ARG A 203 19.09 -0.08 6.94
N GLU A 204 19.76 0.92 6.35
CA GLU A 204 19.14 2.21 6.03
C GLU A 204 17.95 2.09 5.08
N HIS A 205 17.96 1.10 4.17
CA HIS A 205 16.87 0.88 3.24
C HIS A 205 15.63 0.21 3.87
N VAL A 206 15.81 -0.51 4.98
CA VAL A 206 14.72 -1.17 5.71
C VAL A 206 13.80 -0.17 6.40
N ASN A 207 14.32 1.03 6.71
CA ASN A 207 13.58 2.09 7.42
C ASN A 207 12.54 2.77 6.52
N LYS A 208 12.59 2.55 5.20
CA LYS A 208 11.58 3.08 4.29
C LYS A 208 10.26 2.34 4.45
N ARG A 209 9.18 3.12 4.57
CA ARG A 209 7.81 2.58 4.64
C ARG A 209 7.47 1.87 3.34
N PRO A 210 6.96 0.62 3.37
CA PRO A 210 6.43 -0.05 2.20
C PRO A 210 5.14 0.63 1.74
N ASP A 211 4.99 0.81 0.43
CA ASP A 211 3.73 1.23 -0.18
C ASP A 211 2.87 -0.03 -0.39
N ILE A 212 1.83 -0.15 0.43
CA ILE A 212 0.97 -1.34 0.47
C ILE A 212 -0.35 -0.97 -0.19
N GLU A 213 -0.41 -1.22 -1.50
CA GLU A 213 -1.62 -1.13 -2.30
C GLU A 213 -2.53 -2.37 -2.16
#